data_5a4db55432f139e1c3e73f37a9d197f9
#
_entry.id   5a4db55432f139e1c3e73f37a9d197f9
#
_cell.length_a   1.000
_cell.length_b   1.000
_cell.length_c   1.000
_cell.angle_alpha   90.00
_cell.angle_beta   90.00
_cell.angle_gamma   90.00
#
_symmetry.space_group_name_H-M   'P 1'
#
loop_
_entity.id
_entity.type
_entity.pdbx_description
1 polymer ?
#
loop_
_entity_poly.entity_id
_entity_poly.type
_entity_poly.pdbx_seq_one_letter_code
_entity_poly.pdbx_strand_id
1 'polypeptide(L)'
;ESADAFAAQFGVKAYFDKYEEFLENVDAVYVASPHLTHYDYTKQSLYAGKHVLCEIPFMLSAAQAYELYDYAEINNLVLLEASKTAFCPSFNHLVTLVKSGVIGDVVDVKTSLSKMVSAPTRELDVVQAGGAMNEHAPLALMAIIKLLGKEYSDFDFHSKVENGVDVYTKVVLNYPH
;
A
#
# COMPACT_ATOMS: atom_id res chain seq x y z
N GLU A 1 22.06 7.08 3.34
CA GLU A 1 23.02 6.03 3.75
C GLU A 1 23.44 5.26 2.52
N SER A 2 24.73 4.91 2.42
CA SER A 2 25.21 4.07 1.33
C SER A 2 24.78 2.62 1.56
N ALA A 3 24.63 1.84 0.48
CA ALA A 3 24.32 0.42 0.57
C ALA A 3 25.38 -0.33 1.40
N ASP A 4 26.64 0.07 1.32
CA ASP A 4 27.76 -0.41 2.13
C ASP A 4 27.51 -0.28 3.63
N ALA A 5 27.14 0.91 4.08
CA ALA A 5 26.91 1.18 5.51
C ALA A 5 25.74 0.34 6.04
N PHE A 6 24.67 0.23 5.27
CA PHE A 6 23.52 -0.62 5.60
C PHE A 6 23.92 -2.10 5.65
N ALA A 7 24.64 -2.59 4.66
CA ALA A 7 25.10 -3.98 4.62
C ALA A 7 25.99 -4.32 5.83
N ALA A 8 26.91 -3.42 6.18
CA ALA A 8 27.78 -3.59 7.35
C ALA A 8 27.00 -3.60 8.66
N GLN A 9 26.01 -2.71 8.81
CA GLN A 9 25.20 -2.58 10.01
C GLN A 9 24.30 -3.80 10.25
N PHE A 10 23.69 -4.35 9.19
CA PHE A 10 22.69 -5.42 9.28
C PHE A 10 23.21 -6.80 8.85
N GLY A 11 24.49 -6.93 8.53
CA GLY A 11 25.09 -8.19 8.11
C GLY A 11 24.55 -8.72 6.78
N VAL A 12 24.18 -7.82 5.87
CA VAL A 12 23.68 -8.16 4.53
C VAL A 12 24.82 -8.75 3.71
N LYS A 13 24.59 -9.89 3.07
CA LYS A 13 25.63 -10.66 2.38
C LYS A 13 26.06 -10.05 1.05
N ALA A 14 25.15 -9.30 0.39
CA ALA A 14 25.43 -8.66 -0.87
C ALA A 14 24.61 -7.37 -1.00
N TYR A 15 25.12 -6.39 -1.71
CA TYR A 15 24.44 -5.17 -2.11
C TYR A 15 24.91 -4.79 -3.51
N PHE A 16 24.14 -3.96 -4.19
CA PHE A 16 24.37 -3.62 -5.58
C PHE A 16 24.11 -2.12 -5.78
N ASP A 17 24.94 -1.46 -6.57
CA ASP A 17 24.74 -0.06 -6.94
C ASP A 17 23.81 0.10 -8.13
N LYS A 18 23.67 -0.97 -8.94
CA LYS A 18 22.76 -1.00 -10.09
C LYS A 18 21.62 -1.95 -9.86
N TYR A 19 20.43 -1.50 -10.15
CA TYR A 19 19.22 -2.27 -9.92
C TYR A 19 19.15 -3.53 -10.79
N GLU A 20 19.63 -3.44 -12.02
CA GLU A 20 19.68 -4.57 -12.95
C GLU A 20 20.57 -5.70 -12.41
N GLU A 21 21.74 -5.37 -11.88
CA GLU A 21 22.64 -6.36 -11.26
C GLU A 21 22.01 -7.01 -10.01
N PHE A 22 21.28 -6.23 -9.23
CA PHE A 22 20.51 -6.76 -8.10
C PHE A 22 19.47 -7.77 -8.58
N LEU A 23 18.70 -7.46 -9.62
CA LEU A 23 17.65 -8.32 -10.16
C LEU A 23 18.20 -9.68 -10.65
N GLU A 24 19.41 -9.74 -11.17
CA GLU A 24 20.04 -11.01 -11.60
C GLU A 24 20.29 -11.97 -10.42
N ASN A 25 20.35 -11.47 -9.20
CA ASN A 25 20.78 -12.22 -8.01
C ASN A 25 19.66 -12.54 -7.03
N VAL A 26 18.40 -12.27 -7.38
CA VAL A 26 17.24 -12.48 -6.50
C VAL A 26 16.10 -13.17 -7.23
N ASP A 27 15.23 -13.85 -6.49
CA ASP A 27 13.99 -14.46 -7.02
C ASP A 27 12.77 -13.57 -6.75
N ALA A 28 12.85 -12.74 -5.71
CA ALA A 28 11.77 -11.84 -5.31
C ALA A 28 12.33 -10.52 -4.80
N VAL A 29 11.57 -9.45 -4.99
CA VAL A 29 11.94 -8.09 -4.60
C VAL A 29 10.93 -7.53 -3.60
N TYR A 30 11.43 -6.95 -2.52
CA TYR A 30 10.65 -6.09 -1.64
C TYR A 30 10.94 -4.63 -1.97
N VAL A 31 9.95 -3.95 -2.55
CA VAL A 31 10.05 -2.53 -2.90
C VAL A 31 9.61 -1.69 -1.70
N ALA A 32 10.57 -1.07 -1.04
CA ALA A 32 10.38 -0.19 0.13
C ALA A 32 11.03 1.19 -0.12
N SER A 33 10.91 1.68 -1.32
CA SER A 33 11.44 2.95 -1.79
C SER A 33 10.42 4.09 -1.60
N PRO A 34 10.73 5.36 -1.91
CA PRO A 34 9.73 6.43 -1.89
C PRO A 34 8.57 6.18 -2.87
N HIS A 35 7.37 6.64 -2.53
CA HIS A 35 6.11 6.37 -3.26
C HIS A 35 6.21 6.56 -4.78
N LEU A 36 6.86 7.63 -5.23
CA LEU A 36 7.01 7.95 -6.65
C LEU A 36 7.82 6.92 -7.45
N THR A 37 8.60 6.09 -6.78
CA THR A 37 9.46 5.09 -7.41
C THR A 37 8.89 3.68 -7.36
N HIS A 38 7.77 3.46 -6.66
CA HIS A 38 7.14 2.15 -6.53
C HIS A 38 6.81 1.53 -7.89
N TYR A 39 6.21 2.32 -8.78
CA TYR A 39 5.83 1.84 -10.11
C TYR A 39 7.04 1.38 -10.91
N ASP A 40 8.08 2.20 -11.00
CA ASP A 40 9.23 1.90 -11.84
C ASP A 40 10.00 0.67 -11.33
N TYR A 41 10.27 0.58 -10.03
CA TYR A 41 10.96 -0.58 -9.47
C TYR A 41 10.11 -1.86 -9.52
N THR A 42 8.81 -1.77 -9.28
CA THR A 42 7.91 -2.91 -9.40
C THR A 42 7.85 -3.41 -10.85
N LYS A 43 7.70 -2.49 -11.80
CA LYS A 43 7.66 -2.81 -13.23
C LYS A 43 8.95 -3.49 -13.70
N GLN A 44 10.11 -2.89 -13.39
CA GLN A 44 11.40 -3.48 -13.75
C GLN A 44 11.58 -4.87 -13.15
N SER A 45 11.19 -5.07 -11.90
CA SER A 45 11.27 -6.38 -11.24
C SER A 45 10.41 -7.43 -11.92
N LEU A 46 9.14 -7.11 -12.20
CA LEU A 46 8.22 -8.01 -12.88
C LEU A 46 8.72 -8.35 -14.30
N TYR A 47 9.21 -7.37 -15.04
CA TYR A 47 9.74 -7.57 -16.40
C TYR A 47 11.03 -8.39 -16.41
N ALA A 48 11.78 -8.39 -15.30
CA ALA A 48 12.90 -9.30 -15.07
C ALA A 48 12.47 -10.69 -14.56
N GLY A 49 11.16 -10.98 -14.50
CA GLY A 49 10.61 -12.27 -14.06
C GLY A 49 10.66 -12.48 -12.56
N LYS A 50 10.72 -11.42 -11.74
CA LYS A 50 10.80 -11.52 -10.29
C LYS A 50 9.43 -11.34 -9.63
N HIS A 51 9.18 -12.07 -8.54
CA HIS A 51 8.05 -11.81 -7.66
C HIS A 51 8.25 -10.50 -6.92
N VAL A 52 7.15 -9.79 -6.60
CA VAL A 52 7.26 -8.47 -5.95
C VAL A 52 6.30 -8.36 -4.77
N LEU A 53 6.84 -7.85 -3.66
CA LEU A 53 6.10 -7.27 -2.55
C LEU A 53 6.41 -5.77 -2.53
N CYS A 54 5.39 -4.91 -2.70
CA CYS A 54 5.58 -3.46 -2.74
C CYS A 54 4.91 -2.80 -1.53
N GLU A 55 5.61 -1.84 -0.89
CA GLU A 55 5.07 -1.06 0.22
C GLU A 55 3.87 -0.20 -0.19
N ILE A 56 3.09 0.16 0.81
CA ILE A 56 1.93 1.05 0.68
C ILE A 56 2.35 2.53 0.55
N PRO A 57 1.62 3.31 -0.24
CA PRO A 57 0.59 2.89 -1.20
C PRO A 57 1.22 2.11 -2.36
N PHE A 58 0.60 1.02 -2.77
CA PHE A 58 1.12 0.20 -3.85
C PHE A 58 1.42 1.01 -5.12
N MET A 59 0.42 1.77 -5.59
CA MET A 59 0.55 2.69 -6.73
C MET A 59 -0.21 3.98 -6.47
N LEU A 60 0.19 5.05 -7.14
CA LEU A 60 -0.49 6.35 -7.09
C LEU A 60 -1.56 6.51 -8.18
N SER A 61 -1.66 5.54 -9.09
CA SER A 61 -2.60 5.50 -10.19
C SER A 61 -3.22 4.12 -10.34
N ALA A 62 -4.54 4.06 -10.46
CA ALA A 62 -5.26 2.82 -10.73
C ALA A 62 -4.81 2.17 -12.05
N ALA A 63 -4.53 2.98 -13.09
CA ALA A 63 -4.05 2.48 -14.37
C ALA A 63 -2.71 1.74 -14.24
N GLN A 64 -1.78 2.30 -13.46
CA GLN A 64 -0.50 1.64 -13.16
C GLN A 64 -0.70 0.34 -12.38
N ALA A 65 -1.61 0.34 -11.40
CA ALA A 65 -1.91 -0.86 -10.63
C ALA A 65 -2.48 -1.98 -11.52
N TYR A 66 -3.45 -1.68 -12.36
CA TYR A 66 -4.02 -2.67 -13.30
C TYR A 66 -2.96 -3.21 -14.26
N GLU A 67 -2.16 -2.34 -14.87
CA GLU A 67 -1.08 -2.76 -15.77
C GLU A 67 -0.16 -3.80 -15.12
N LEU A 68 0.27 -3.54 -13.89
CA LEU A 68 1.23 -4.40 -13.20
C LEU A 68 0.59 -5.72 -12.70
N TYR A 69 -0.66 -5.68 -12.22
CA TYR A 69 -1.37 -6.89 -11.84
C TYR A 69 -1.67 -7.78 -13.04
N ASP A 70 -2.13 -7.21 -14.16
CA ASP A 70 -2.38 -7.96 -15.40
C ASP A 70 -1.08 -8.60 -15.91
N TYR A 71 0.03 -7.83 -15.90
CA TYR A 71 1.33 -8.37 -16.29
C TYR A 71 1.78 -9.53 -15.39
N ALA A 72 1.64 -9.36 -14.08
CA ALA A 72 2.03 -10.39 -13.11
C ALA A 72 1.20 -11.67 -13.30
N GLU A 73 -0.12 -11.55 -13.48
CA GLU A 73 -1.02 -12.68 -13.72
C GLU A 73 -0.66 -13.44 -14.99
N ILE A 74 -0.49 -12.74 -16.11
CA ILE A 74 -0.14 -13.36 -17.42
C ILE A 74 1.19 -14.11 -17.35
N ASN A 75 2.15 -13.62 -16.56
CA ASN A 75 3.49 -14.21 -16.44
C ASN A 75 3.64 -15.15 -15.23
N ASN A 76 2.56 -15.49 -14.52
CA ASN A 76 2.57 -16.32 -13.31
C ASN A 76 3.52 -15.81 -12.22
N LEU A 77 3.60 -14.50 -12.05
CA LEU A 77 4.38 -13.84 -11.02
C LEU A 77 3.49 -13.43 -9.83
N VAL A 78 4.04 -13.50 -8.64
CA VAL A 78 3.37 -12.99 -7.44
C VAL A 78 3.63 -11.49 -7.34
N LEU A 79 2.56 -10.72 -7.24
CA LEU A 79 2.59 -9.29 -6.95
C LEU A 79 1.65 -9.00 -5.79
N LEU A 80 2.19 -8.47 -4.70
CA LEU A 80 1.44 -8.16 -3.48
C LEU A 80 1.75 -6.74 -2.99
N GLU A 81 0.72 -6.08 -2.48
CA GLU A 81 0.88 -4.89 -1.64
C GLU A 81 1.23 -5.29 -0.21
N ALA A 82 2.20 -4.60 0.42
CA ALA A 82 2.67 -4.89 1.77
C ALA A 82 1.68 -4.42 2.86
N SER A 83 0.40 -4.63 2.64
CA SER A 83 -0.66 -4.34 3.62
C SER A 83 -0.70 -5.42 4.71
N LYS A 84 0.30 -5.42 5.59
CA LYS A 84 0.49 -6.45 6.64
C LYS A 84 -0.76 -6.74 7.48
N THR A 85 -1.59 -5.74 7.74
CA THR A 85 -2.82 -5.89 8.51
C THR A 85 -3.80 -6.84 7.83
N ALA A 86 -3.85 -6.88 6.50
CA ALA A 86 -4.70 -7.78 5.73
C ALA A 86 -4.38 -9.27 5.97
N PHE A 87 -3.15 -9.56 6.37
CA PHE A 87 -2.63 -10.92 6.62
C PHE A 87 -2.49 -11.22 8.13
N CYS A 88 -2.76 -10.25 8.99
CA CYS A 88 -2.67 -10.42 10.44
C CYS A 88 -3.73 -11.43 10.94
N PRO A 89 -3.34 -12.50 11.67
CA PRO A 89 -4.28 -13.51 12.14
C PRO A 89 -5.42 -12.94 12.99
N SER A 90 -5.14 -11.98 13.87
CA SER A 90 -6.15 -11.33 14.70
C SER A 90 -7.17 -10.53 13.88
N PHE A 91 -6.72 -9.84 12.84
CA PHE A 91 -7.62 -9.12 11.94
C PHE A 91 -8.47 -10.09 11.10
N ASN A 92 -7.88 -11.15 10.59
CA ASN A 92 -8.63 -12.19 9.86
C ASN A 92 -9.64 -12.91 10.76
N HIS A 93 -9.30 -13.12 12.04
CA HIS A 93 -10.25 -13.65 13.02
C HIS A 93 -11.42 -12.70 13.26
N LEU A 94 -11.15 -11.39 13.42
CA LEU A 94 -12.20 -10.36 13.49
C LEU A 94 -13.13 -10.41 12.27
N VAL A 95 -12.58 -10.44 11.06
CA VAL A 95 -13.38 -10.54 9.83
C VAL A 95 -14.25 -11.80 9.82
N THR A 96 -13.71 -12.94 10.27
CA THR A 96 -14.45 -14.19 10.39
C THR A 96 -15.61 -14.08 11.38
N LEU A 97 -15.38 -13.51 12.55
CA LEU A 97 -16.42 -13.29 13.57
C LEU A 97 -17.52 -12.38 13.05
N VAL A 98 -17.17 -11.28 12.42
CA VAL A 98 -18.13 -10.35 11.82
C VAL A 98 -19.00 -11.07 10.78
N LYS A 99 -18.36 -11.79 9.85
CA LYS A 99 -19.07 -12.50 8.76
C LYS A 99 -19.86 -13.73 9.22
N SER A 100 -19.60 -14.26 10.41
CA SER A 100 -20.36 -15.37 10.97
C SER A 100 -21.74 -14.99 11.49
N GLY A 101 -22.05 -13.70 11.58
CA GLY A 101 -23.32 -13.19 12.11
C GLY A 101 -23.43 -13.23 13.63
N VAL A 102 -22.39 -13.65 14.37
CA VAL A 102 -22.42 -13.75 15.84
C VAL A 102 -22.66 -12.41 16.54
N ILE A 103 -22.31 -11.31 15.87
CA ILE A 103 -22.56 -9.94 16.37
C ILE A 103 -23.78 -9.28 15.73
N GLY A 104 -24.57 -10.04 14.94
CA GLY A 104 -25.68 -9.51 14.13
C GLY A 104 -25.21 -8.88 12.83
N ASP A 105 -26.11 -8.14 12.18
CA ASP A 105 -25.82 -7.44 10.92
C ASP A 105 -24.95 -6.21 11.16
N VAL A 106 -23.96 -6.03 10.29
CA VAL A 106 -23.09 -4.85 10.33
C VAL A 106 -23.77 -3.72 9.61
N VAL A 107 -24.11 -2.67 10.33
CA VAL A 107 -24.80 -1.48 9.81
C VAL A 107 -23.87 -0.28 9.57
N ASP A 108 -22.72 -0.26 10.22
CA ASP A 108 -21.72 0.83 10.07
C ASP A 108 -20.32 0.31 10.43
N VAL A 109 -19.34 0.72 9.63
CA VAL A 109 -17.91 0.46 9.88
C VAL A 109 -17.17 1.77 9.84
N LYS A 110 -16.46 2.10 10.90
CA LYS A 110 -15.61 3.30 10.97
C LYS A 110 -14.15 2.90 11.18
N THR A 111 -13.29 3.45 10.34
CA THR A 111 -11.84 3.34 10.49
C THR A 111 -11.26 4.75 10.64
N SER A 112 -10.26 4.90 11.47
CA SER A 112 -9.56 6.18 11.64
C SER A 112 -8.08 5.91 11.83
N LEU A 113 -7.26 6.61 11.08
CA LEU A 113 -5.81 6.63 11.20
C LEU A 113 -5.36 8.08 11.34
N SER A 114 -4.53 8.33 12.32
CA SER A 114 -3.96 9.66 12.54
C SER A 114 -2.53 9.55 12.98
N LYS A 115 -1.71 10.48 12.53
CA LYS A 115 -0.32 10.61 12.92
C LYS A 115 -0.01 12.09 13.11
N MET A 116 0.66 12.41 14.20
CA MET A 116 1.20 13.74 14.39
C MET A 116 2.55 13.83 13.65
N VAL A 117 2.65 14.72 12.69
CA VAL A 117 3.86 14.98 11.93
C VAL A 117 4.27 16.43 12.03
N SER A 118 5.56 16.70 12.01
CA SER A 118 6.12 18.06 12.05
C SER A 118 6.92 18.30 10.77
N ALA A 119 6.70 19.44 10.13
CA ALA A 119 7.49 19.84 8.97
C ALA A 119 8.95 20.17 9.38
N PRO A 120 9.95 19.93 8.49
CA PRO A 120 9.82 19.32 7.17
C PRO A 120 9.76 17.79 7.23
N THR A 121 8.82 17.19 6.49
CA THR A 121 8.72 15.72 6.35
C THR A 121 8.12 15.39 4.98
N ARG A 122 8.48 14.22 4.43
CA ARG A 122 7.94 13.70 3.16
C ARG A 122 6.41 13.63 3.17
N GLU A 123 5.84 13.26 4.29
CA GLU A 123 4.38 13.09 4.47
C GLU A 123 3.59 14.42 4.28
N LEU A 124 4.27 15.56 4.40
CA LEU A 124 3.71 16.89 4.17
C LEU A 124 4.26 17.56 2.89
N ASP A 125 4.87 16.78 2.00
CA ASP A 125 5.47 17.29 0.76
C ASP A 125 4.69 16.75 -0.45
N VAL A 126 3.99 17.65 -1.15
CA VAL A 126 3.23 17.31 -2.35
C VAL A 126 4.11 16.76 -3.48
N VAL A 127 5.35 17.24 -3.58
CA VAL A 127 6.30 16.79 -4.61
C VAL A 127 6.73 15.34 -4.38
N GLN A 128 6.67 14.86 -3.15
CA GLN A 128 6.99 13.48 -2.77
C GLN A 128 5.75 12.59 -2.60
N ALA A 129 4.60 13.01 -3.15
CA ALA A 129 3.32 12.32 -3.01
C ALA A 129 2.93 12.07 -1.54
N GLY A 130 3.19 13.05 -0.67
CA GLY A 130 2.67 13.04 0.70
C GLY A 130 1.16 13.25 0.74
N GLY A 131 0.58 13.20 1.92
CA GLY A 131 -0.84 13.43 2.17
C GLY A 131 -1.55 12.28 2.85
N ALA A 132 -2.63 12.60 3.57
CA ALA A 132 -3.39 11.64 4.36
C ALA A 132 -3.95 10.49 3.52
N MET A 133 -4.37 10.77 2.27
CA MET A 133 -4.86 9.75 1.36
C MET A 133 -3.76 8.76 0.98
N ASN A 134 -2.60 9.24 0.56
CA ASN A 134 -1.50 8.36 0.15
C ASN A 134 -0.93 7.58 1.33
N GLU A 135 -0.76 8.22 2.49
CA GLU A 135 -0.11 7.61 3.65
C GLU A 135 -1.03 6.63 4.41
N HIS A 136 -2.35 6.88 4.47
CA HIS A 136 -3.22 6.19 5.41
C HIS A 136 -4.44 5.52 4.78
N ALA A 137 -4.96 6.02 3.65
CA ALA A 137 -6.17 5.47 3.06
C ALA A 137 -6.06 3.99 2.67
N PRO A 138 -4.94 3.46 2.16
CA PRO A 138 -4.84 2.04 1.84
C PRO A 138 -5.18 1.13 3.02
N LEU A 139 -4.70 1.46 4.22
CA LEU A 139 -4.99 0.67 5.44
C LEU A 139 -6.44 0.83 5.91
N ALA A 140 -6.98 2.06 5.87
CA ALA A 140 -8.34 2.34 6.28
C ALA A 140 -9.37 1.66 5.35
N LEU A 141 -9.19 1.83 4.04
CA LEU A 141 -10.06 1.26 3.02
C LEU A 141 -9.99 -0.28 2.97
N MET A 142 -8.79 -0.84 3.14
CA MET A 142 -8.61 -2.29 3.22
C MET A 142 -9.50 -2.92 4.31
N ALA A 143 -9.57 -2.31 5.49
CA ALA A 143 -10.39 -2.82 6.58
C ALA A 143 -11.89 -2.77 6.23
N ILE A 144 -12.37 -1.67 5.64
CA ILE A 144 -13.76 -1.53 5.20
C ILE A 144 -14.08 -2.57 4.11
N ILE A 145 -13.25 -2.69 3.10
CA ILE A 145 -13.45 -3.62 1.98
C ILE A 145 -13.44 -5.09 2.45
N LYS A 146 -12.58 -5.44 3.40
CA LYS A 146 -12.56 -6.80 3.97
C LYS A 146 -13.84 -7.14 4.72
N LEU A 147 -14.47 -6.18 5.38
CA LEU A 147 -15.70 -6.36 6.15
C LEU A 147 -16.96 -6.27 5.27
N LEU A 148 -17.07 -5.26 4.44
CA LEU A 148 -18.28 -4.93 3.68
C LEU A 148 -18.21 -5.30 2.17
N GLY A 149 -17.02 -5.64 1.67
CA GLY A 149 -16.82 -5.90 0.23
C GLY A 149 -16.50 -4.61 -0.55
N LYS A 150 -16.41 -4.76 -1.86
CA LYS A 150 -16.04 -3.67 -2.79
C LYS A 150 -17.23 -3.02 -3.53
N GLU A 151 -18.45 -3.53 -3.29
CA GLU A 151 -19.65 -3.15 -4.03
C GLU A 151 -20.38 -1.99 -3.31
N TYR A 152 -19.70 -0.84 -3.12
CA TYR A 152 -20.33 0.38 -2.65
C TYR A 152 -21.09 1.06 -3.79
N SER A 153 -22.23 1.70 -3.48
CA SER A 153 -23.10 2.36 -4.46
C SER A 153 -22.68 3.79 -4.77
N ASP A 154 -22.07 4.47 -3.81
CA ASP A 154 -21.69 5.87 -3.89
C ASP A 154 -20.61 6.20 -2.87
N PHE A 155 -19.88 7.30 -3.06
CA PHE A 155 -18.92 7.81 -2.12
C PHE A 155 -18.85 9.32 -2.06
N ASP A 156 -18.54 9.82 -0.87
CA ASP A 156 -18.20 11.22 -0.62
C ASP A 156 -16.84 11.34 0.02
N PHE A 157 -16.14 12.44 -0.23
CA PHE A 157 -14.94 12.74 0.51
C PHE A 157 -14.80 14.24 0.81
N HIS A 158 -14.21 14.54 1.96
CA HIS A 158 -13.86 15.89 2.39
C HIS A 158 -12.41 15.93 2.81
N SER A 159 -11.64 16.84 2.22
CA SER A 159 -10.23 17.01 2.55
C SER A 159 -9.94 18.42 3.04
N LYS A 160 -9.10 18.54 4.06
CA LYS A 160 -8.42 19.78 4.41
C LYS A 160 -7.06 19.76 3.75
N VAL A 161 -6.81 20.74 2.89
CA VAL A 161 -5.54 20.83 2.13
C VAL A 161 -4.73 22.02 2.67
N GLU A 162 -3.45 21.77 2.98
CA GLU A 162 -2.47 22.77 3.36
C GLU A 162 -1.22 22.63 2.50
N ASN A 163 -0.75 23.70 1.88
CA ASN A 163 0.40 23.69 0.98
C ASN A 163 0.34 22.63 -0.15
N GLY A 164 -0.86 22.37 -0.65
CA GLY A 164 -1.09 21.38 -1.72
C GLY A 164 -1.19 19.92 -1.27
N VAL A 165 -1.08 19.66 0.03
CA VAL A 165 -1.17 18.33 0.63
C VAL A 165 -2.44 18.21 1.45
N ASP A 166 -3.15 17.10 1.34
CA ASP A 166 -4.29 16.79 2.20
C ASP A 166 -3.77 16.34 3.58
N VAL A 167 -3.91 17.23 4.56
CA VAL A 167 -3.53 16.97 5.96
C VAL A 167 -4.61 16.24 6.74
N TYR A 168 -5.81 16.19 6.20
CA TYR A 168 -6.95 15.44 6.70
C TYR A 168 -7.85 15.06 5.54
N THR A 169 -8.29 13.81 5.51
CA THR A 169 -9.33 13.37 4.57
C THR A 169 -10.31 12.44 5.27
N LYS A 170 -11.59 12.69 5.06
CA LYS A 170 -12.70 11.82 5.43
C LYS A 170 -13.33 11.27 4.17
N VAL A 171 -13.45 9.94 4.09
CA VAL A 171 -14.19 9.25 3.03
C VAL A 171 -15.41 8.57 3.63
N VAL A 172 -16.54 8.66 2.96
CA VAL A 172 -17.77 7.94 3.27
C VAL A 172 -18.11 7.05 2.08
N LEU A 173 -18.24 5.76 2.30
CA LEU A 173 -18.69 4.81 1.30
C LEU A 173 -20.10 4.34 1.66
N ASN A 174 -21.05 4.48 0.74
CA ASN A 174 -22.41 4.03 0.90
C ASN A 174 -22.57 2.65 0.26
N TYR A 175 -23.09 1.70 1.01
CA TYR A 175 -23.36 0.34 0.54
C TYR A 175 -24.85 0.14 0.34
N PRO A 176 -25.28 -0.60 -0.69
CA PRO A 176 -26.67 -1.00 -0.82
C PRO A 176 -27.07 -1.91 0.34
N HIS A 177 -28.30 -1.75 0.80
CA HIS A 177 -28.90 -2.57 1.89
C HIS A 177 -29.30 -3.95 1.38
#